data_2d7dd7702ce9189c27ec11008d79a663
#
_entry.id   2d7dd7702ce9189c27ec11008d79a663
#
_cell.length_a   1.000
_cell.length_b   1.000
_cell.length_c   1.000
_cell.angle_alpha   90.00
_cell.angle_beta   90.00
_cell.angle_gamma   90.00
#
_symmetry.space_group_name_H-M   'P 1'
#
loop_
_entity.id
_entity.type
_entity.pdbx_description
1 polymer ?
#
loop_
_entity_poly.entity_id
_entity_poly.type
_entity_poly.pdbx_seq_one_letter_code
_entity_poly.pdbx_strand_id
1 'polypeptide(L)'
;MLFPFALMKIAFVAPLPNSGTNRYYYRDIWQGMRAFQAEAAEFNIEILDFGFSGPLSSLPKHLEEVYQNHCDEISGLITLAVEDPAFTYFIDQFSKRSIPSVFIVSDLPQAKRLCCVRAQDLMAGSLAAELISGFTGNRGKALVVSGDIMVSTHYMNATGFEQYFAKSRSRMEVIKIYNRKEPERLYIELLELLRSDPEISAIYSCTATNTPPVCKAVQDAGRAGTVKVIGSDLFQESREMLLAGVLQAIIYKKPFQLGYLGCKALFNFLVKNEFPKSDSIFIEPIVLLKSNLPFYECDIAADNAYESI
;
A
#
# COMPACT_ATOMS: atom_id res chain seq x y z
N MET A 1 -22.69 9.61 34.09
CA MET A 1 -23.78 9.05 33.27
C MET A 1 -23.22 8.90 31.88
N LEU A 2 -22.88 7.67 31.50
CA LEU A 2 -22.55 7.35 30.10
C LEU A 2 -23.88 7.38 29.34
N PHE A 3 -24.05 8.35 28.47
CA PHE A 3 -25.15 8.28 27.49
C PHE A 3 -24.86 7.05 26.61
N PRO A 4 -25.80 6.10 26.49
CA PRO A 4 -25.58 5.01 25.55
C PRO A 4 -25.64 5.62 24.15
N PHE A 5 -24.45 5.78 23.51
CA PHE A 5 -24.42 6.05 22.07
C PHE A 5 -25.19 4.93 21.37
N ALA A 6 -26.06 5.27 20.43
CA ALA A 6 -26.65 4.27 19.56
C ALA A 6 -25.54 3.47 18.88
N LEU A 7 -25.72 2.17 18.70
CA LEU A 7 -24.76 1.33 18.01
C LEU A 7 -24.52 1.89 16.60
N MET A 8 -23.29 2.25 16.31
CA MET A 8 -22.88 2.72 14.98
C MET A 8 -22.09 1.62 14.29
N LYS A 9 -22.54 1.23 13.10
CA LYS A 9 -21.88 0.22 12.29
C LYS A 9 -21.13 0.89 11.13
N ILE A 10 -19.88 0.55 10.96
CA ILE A 10 -19.02 1.05 9.88
C ILE A 10 -18.69 -0.12 8.95
N ALA A 11 -19.03 0.00 7.67
CA ALA A 11 -18.62 -0.97 6.68
C ALA A 11 -17.15 -0.75 6.29
N PHE A 12 -16.33 -1.80 6.39
CA PHE A 12 -14.94 -1.81 5.94
C PHE A 12 -14.82 -2.75 4.74
N VAL A 13 -14.70 -2.17 3.53
CA VAL A 13 -14.68 -2.91 2.26
C VAL A 13 -13.28 -2.86 1.65
N ALA A 14 -12.54 -3.95 1.74
CA ALA A 14 -11.17 -4.03 1.26
C ALA A 14 -10.80 -5.47 0.81
N PRO A 15 -9.76 -5.66 -0.03
CA PRO A 15 -9.27 -6.99 -0.34
C PRO A 15 -8.86 -7.76 0.90
N LEU A 16 -9.21 -9.06 0.95
CA LEU A 16 -8.79 -9.95 2.02
C LEU A 16 -7.27 -10.18 1.97
N PRO A 17 -6.60 -10.32 3.12
CA PRO A 17 -5.16 -10.53 3.20
C PRO A 17 -4.69 -11.80 2.51
N ASN A 18 -5.54 -12.83 2.45
CA ASN A 18 -5.20 -14.14 1.87
C ASN A 18 -5.49 -14.23 0.36
N SER A 19 -5.93 -13.14 -0.27
CA SER A 19 -6.25 -13.13 -1.69
C SER A 19 -5.01 -12.85 -2.56
N GLY A 20 -4.33 -13.89 -2.97
CA GLY A 20 -3.26 -13.82 -3.98
C GLY A 20 -2.08 -12.91 -3.61
N THR A 21 -1.67 -12.08 -4.57
CA THR A 21 -0.48 -11.21 -4.45
C THR A 21 -0.63 -10.02 -3.49
N ASN A 22 -1.82 -9.80 -2.95
CA ASN A 22 -2.10 -8.66 -2.07
C ASN A 22 -1.86 -8.96 -0.58
N ARG A 23 -1.52 -10.21 -0.22
CA ARG A 23 -1.32 -10.66 1.16
C ARG A 23 -0.31 -9.81 1.95
N TYR A 24 0.74 -9.33 1.29
CA TYR A 24 1.83 -8.58 1.94
C TYR A 24 1.47 -7.16 2.37
N TYR A 25 0.36 -6.62 1.88
CA TYR A 25 -0.02 -5.23 2.11
C TYR A 25 -1.35 -5.10 2.88
N TYR A 26 -2.36 -5.85 2.45
CA TYR A 26 -3.69 -5.73 3.04
C TYR A 26 -3.80 -6.35 4.43
N ARG A 27 -2.95 -7.30 4.79
CA ARG A 27 -2.94 -7.84 6.15
C ARG A 27 -2.75 -6.76 7.20
N ASP A 28 -1.76 -5.90 7.03
CA ASP A 28 -1.45 -4.84 7.97
C ASP A 28 -2.58 -3.78 8.00
N ILE A 29 -3.23 -3.52 6.86
CA ILE A 29 -4.40 -2.65 6.80
C ILE A 29 -5.53 -3.21 7.67
N TRP A 30 -5.82 -4.51 7.56
CA TRP A 30 -6.81 -5.18 8.39
C TRP A 30 -6.43 -5.20 9.87
N GLN A 31 -5.16 -5.37 10.20
CA GLN A 31 -4.68 -5.26 11.57
C GLN A 31 -4.87 -3.85 12.14
N GLY A 32 -4.61 -2.82 11.34
CA GLY A 32 -4.85 -1.43 11.73
C GLY A 32 -6.33 -1.16 12.01
N MET A 33 -7.24 -1.68 11.18
CA MET A 33 -8.67 -1.61 11.42
C MET A 33 -9.06 -2.31 12.73
N ARG A 34 -8.58 -3.53 12.98
CA ARG A 34 -8.89 -4.30 14.20
C ARG A 34 -8.34 -3.62 15.46
N ALA A 35 -7.14 -3.04 15.38
CA ALA A 35 -6.57 -2.28 16.50
C ALA A 35 -7.45 -1.07 16.84
N PHE A 36 -7.93 -0.34 15.83
CA PHE A 36 -8.87 0.74 16.05
C PHE A 36 -10.20 0.25 16.63
N GLN A 37 -10.75 -0.85 16.12
CA GLN A 37 -12.00 -1.43 16.65
C GLN A 37 -11.87 -1.78 18.13
N ALA A 38 -10.73 -2.35 18.56
CA ALA A 38 -10.48 -2.64 19.97
C ALA A 38 -10.41 -1.36 20.83
N GLU A 39 -9.77 -0.29 20.34
CA GLU A 39 -9.71 1.02 21.01
C GLU A 39 -11.09 1.68 21.10
N ALA A 40 -11.91 1.54 20.06
CA ALA A 40 -13.22 2.17 19.96
C ALA A 40 -14.36 1.35 20.60
N ALA A 41 -14.09 0.21 21.20
CA ALA A 41 -15.10 -0.70 21.77
C ALA A 41 -16.02 -0.01 22.81
N GLU A 42 -15.46 0.93 23.59
CA GLU A 42 -16.22 1.68 24.62
C GLU A 42 -17.24 2.68 24.03
N PHE A 43 -17.11 3.02 22.74
CA PHE A 43 -17.98 4.00 22.07
C PHE A 43 -19.16 3.38 21.33
N ASN A 44 -19.42 2.09 21.56
CA ASN A 44 -20.51 1.35 20.91
C ASN A 44 -20.42 1.41 19.36
N ILE A 45 -19.22 1.17 18.84
CA ILE A 45 -18.91 1.10 17.41
C ILE A 45 -18.58 -0.33 17.03
N GLU A 46 -19.20 -0.81 15.97
CA GLU A 46 -18.93 -2.07 15.33
C GLU A 46 -18.39 -1.84 13.92
N ILE A 47 -17.26 -2.43 13.58
CA ILE A 47 -16.76 -2.42 12.20
C ILE A 47 -17.14 -3.75 11.55
N LEU A 48 -17.99 -3.66 10.53
CA LEU A 48 -18.41 -4.81 9.73
C LEU A 48 -17.35 -5.12 8.67
N ASP A 49 -16.87 -6.35 8.69
CA ASP A 49 -15.87 -6.85 7.74
C ASP A 49 -16.54 -7.28 6.43
N PHE A 50 -16.35 -6.51 5.38
CA PHE A 50 -16.74 -6.83 4.01
C PHE A 50 -15.51 -7.08 3.14
N GLY A 51 -14.64 -7.97 3.62
CA GLY A 51 -13.46 -8.40 2.87
C GLY A 51 -13.83 -9.19 1.62
N PHE A 52 -13.14 -8.94 0.51
CA PHE A 52 -13.37 -9.64 -0.74
C PHE A 52 -12.12 -10.25 -1.33
N SER A 53 -12.31 -11.34 -2.07
CA SER A 53 -11.26 -11.98 -2.86
C SER A 53 -11.38 -11.59 -4.34
N GLY A 54 -10.23 -11.50 -5.01
CA GLY A 54 -10.21 -11.17 -6.44
C GLY A 54 -9.52 -9.85 -6.77
N PRO A 55 -9.63 -9.39 -8.04
CA PRO A 55 -9.00 -8.16 -8.49
C PRO A 55 -9.73 -6.91 -7.96
N LEU A 56 -9.01 -5.79 -7.85
CA LEU A 56 -9.62 -4.51 -7.43
C LEU A 56 -10.76 -4.04 -8.37
N SER A 57 -10.78 -4.48 -9.61
CA SER A 57 -11.88 -4.21 -10.54
C SER A 57 -13.21 -4.83 -10.12
N SER A 58 -13.23 -5.78 -9.17
CA SER A 58 -14.46 -6.33 -8.60
C SER A 58 -15.04 -5.48 -7.46
N LEU A 59 -14.32 -4.47 -6.97
CA LEU A 59 -14.76 -3.63 -5.86
C LEU A 59 -16.13 -2.97 -6.06
N PRO A 60 -16.49 -2.43 -7.27
CA PRO A 60 -17.81 -1.85 -7.48
C PRO A 60 -18.96 -2.83 -7.19
N LYS A 61 -18.78 -4.11 -7.58
CA LYS A 61 -19.77 -5.15 -7.30
C LYS A 61 -19.93 -5.41 -5.80
N HIS A 62 -18.84 -5.43 -5.04
CA HIS A 62 -18.89 -5.60 -3.58
C HIS A 62 -19.54 -4.39 -2.90
N LEU A 63 -19.31 -3.16 -3.39
CA LEU A 63 -20.03 -1.99 -2.91
C LEU A 63 -21.53 -2.05 -3.21
N GLU A 64 -21.92 -2.57 -4.37
CA GLU A 64 -23.30 -2.83 -4.70
C GLU A 64 -23.95 -3.81 -3.71
N GLU A 65 -23.29 -4.93 -3.41
CA GLU A 65 -23.76 -5.92 -2.45
C GLU A 65 -23.95 -5.33 -1.06
N VAL A 66 -22.97 -4.52 -0.59
CA VAL A 66 -23.06 -3.81 0.70
C VAL A 66 -24.20 -2.79 0.68
N TYR A 67 -24.36 -2.04 -0.40
CA TYR A 67 -25.43 -1.05 -0.53
C TYR A 67 -26.82 -1.70 -0.47
N GLN A 68 -27.02 -2.77 -1.24
CA GLN A 68 -28.31 -3.43 -1.34
C GLN A 68 -28.73 -4.12 -0.03
N ASN A 69 -27.78 -4.70 0.71
CA ASN A 69 -28.09 -5.55 1.86
C ASN A 69 -27.88 -4.86 3.22
N HIS A 70 -27.07 -3.78 3.29
CA HIS A 70 -26.60 -3.23 4.56
C HIS A 70 -26.74 -1.70 4.68
N CYS A 71 -27.19 -0.99 3.64
CA CYS A 71 -27.24 0.48 3.67
C CYS A 71 -28.17 1.06 4.76
N ASP A 72 -29.14 0.29 5.28
CA ASP A 72 -30.04 0.76 6.34
C ASP A 72 -29.45 0.56 7.75
N GLU A 73 -28.38 -0.21 7.89
CA GLU A 73 -27.74 -0.48 9.18
C GLU A 73 -26.38 0.20 9.38
N ILE A 74 -25.70 0.62 8.29
CA ILE A 74 -24.38 1.22 8.38
C ILE A 74 -24.45 2.75 8.50
N SER A 75 -23.58 3.30 9.34
CA SER A 75 -23.44 4.74 9.58
C SER A 75 -22.29 5.38 8.79
N GLY A 76 -21.44 4.58 8.19
CA GLY A 76 -20.29 5.04 7.42
C GLY A 76 -19.60 3.93 6.64
N LEU A 77 -18.78 4.31 5.66
CA LEU A 77 -18.08 3.42 4.75
C LEU A 77 -16.58 3.72 4.72
N ILE A 78 -15.76 2.69 4.81
CA ILE A 78 -14.31 2.77 4.55
C ILE A 78 -14.00 1.82 3.40
N THR A 79 -13.36 2.33 2.36
CA THR A 79 -13.01 1.52 1.17
C THR A 79 -11.82 2.11 0.43
N LEU A 80 -11.29 1.36 -0.54
CA LEU A 80 -10.36 1.89 -1.53
C LEU A 80 -11.14 2.65 -2.62
N ALA A 81 -10.44 3.41 -3.44
CA ALA A 81 -11.02 3.99 -4.64
C ALA A 81 -10.49 3.30 -5.91
N VAL A 82 -11.38 3.11 -6.88
CA VAL A 82 -11.04 2.64 -8.22
C VAL A 82 -11.66 3.58 -9.26
N GLU A 83 -10.97 3.77 -10.36
CA GLU A 83 -11.48 4.60 -11.47
C GLU A 83 -12.47 3.77 -12.31
N ASP A 84 -13.72 3.74 -11.85
CA ASP A 84 -14.82 2.97 -12.43
C ASP A 84 -16.14 3.73 -12.26
N PRO A 85 -16.98 3.87 -13.30
CA PRO A 85 -18.27 4.55 -13.21
C PRO A 85 -19.24 3.94 -12.19
N ALA A 86 -19.27 2.61 -12.05
CA ALA A 86 -20.12 1.94 -11.06
C ALA A 86 -19.64 2.19 -9.63
N PHE A 87 -18.31 2.28 -9.41
CA PHE A 87 -17.76 2.71 -8.12
C PHE A 87 -18.30 4.10 -7.75
N THR A 88 -18.14 5.07 -8.64
CA THR A 88 -18.59 6.45 -8.39
C THR A 88 -20.09 6.49 -8.15
N TYR A 89 -20.88 5.72 -8.90
CA TYR A 89 -22.31 5.62 -8.71
C TYR A 89 -22.68 5.16 -7.30
N PHE A 90 -22.08 4.06 -6.79
CA PHE A 90 -22.41 3.55 -5.46
C PHE A 90 -21.94 4.48 -4.33
N ILE A 91 -20.79 5.12 -4.46
CA ILE A 91 -20.34 6.13 -3.51
C ILE A 91 -21.37 7.30 -3.44
N ASP A 92 -21.90 7.72 -4.59
CA ASP A 92 -22.98 8.72 -4.62
C ASP A 92 -24.29 8.23 -3.97
N GLN A 93 -24.64 6.93 -4.13
CA GLN A 93 -25.83 6.37 -3.47
C GLN A 93 -25.66 6.35 -1.95
N PHE A 94 -24.50 5.94 -1.41
CA PHE A 94 -24.20 6.03 0.02
C PHE A 94 -24.29 7.48 0.52
N SER A 95 -23.70 8.42 -0.21
CA SER A 95 -23.75 9.84 0.13
C SER A 95 -25.19 10.41 0.19
N LYS A 96 -26.08 10.01 -0.73
CA LYS A 96 -27.50 10.41 -0.74
C LYS A 96 -28.27 9.90 0.49
N ARG A 97 -27.81 8.80 1.08
CA ARG A 97 -28.33 8.27 2.35
C ARG A 97 -27.64 8.84 3.59
N SER A 98 -26.82 9.89 3.42
CA SER A 98 -26.04 10.48 4.51
C SER A 98 -25.04 9.49 5.14
N ILE A 99 -24.56 8.51 4.38
CA ILE A 99 -23.51 7.57 4.78
C ILE A 99 -22.18 8.13 4.26
N PRO A 100 -21.35 8.73 5.14
CA PRO A 100 -20.07 9.29 4.74
C PRO A 100 -19.06 8.20 4.40
N SER A 101 -18.20 8.49 3.41
CA SER A 101 -17.15 7.59 2.98
C SER A 101 -15.77 8.15 3.28
N VAL A 102 -14.86 7.30 3.76
CA VAL A 102 -13.42 7.56 3.85
C VAL A 102 -12.71 6.58 2.91
N PHE A 103 -11.84 7.11 2.05
CA PHE A 103 -11.01 6.25 1.22
C PHE A 103 -9.68 5.98 1.89
N ILE A 104 -9.14 4.79 1.65
CA ILE A 104 -7.80 4.38 2.08
C ILE A 104 -6.99 3.90 0.89
N VAL A 105 -5.67 4.01 0.94
CA VAL A 105 -4.72 3.55 -0.09
C VAL A 105 -4.78 4.39 -1.36
N SER A 106 -5.88 4.32 -2.10
CA SER A 106 -6.11 5.01 -3.39
C SER A 106 -7.22 6.05 -3.26
N ASP A 107 -7.10 7.10 -4.04
CA ASP A 107 -8.01 8.25 -4.03
C ASP A 107 -8.71 8.44 -5.40
N LEU A 108 -9.93 8.96 -5.35
CA LEU A 108 -10.71 9.43 -6.48
C LEU A 108 -11.30 10.80 -6.11
N PRO A 109 -10.56 11.91 -6.33
CA PRO A 109 -10.94 13.23 -5.82
C PRO A 109 -12.31 13.73 -6.28
N GLN A 110 -12.81 13.27 -7.44
CA GLN A 110 -14.12 13.62 -7.97
C GLN A 110 -15.27 12.86 -7.29
N ALA A 111 -15.00 11.76 -6.57
CA ALA A 111 -16.03 11.04 -5.81
C ALA A 111 -16.30 11.71 -4.45
N LYS A 112 -17.54 11.63 -3.99
CA LYS A 112 -17.94 12.21 -2.70
C LYS A 112 -17.35 11.41 -1.55
N ARG A 113 -16.43 12.03 -0.82
CA ARG A 113 -15.78 11.44 0.36
C ARG A 113 -15.46 12.51 1.41
N LEU A 114 -15.28 12.10 2.65
CA LEU A 114 -14.76 12.96 3.72
C LEU A 114 -13.28 13.28 3.51
N CYS A 115 -12.49 12.23 3.30
CA CYS A 115 -11.05 12.33 3.01
C CYS A 115 -10.53 11.00 2.45
N CYS A 116 -9.27 11.02 2.02
CA CYS A 116 -8.50 9.82 1.70
C CYS A 116 -7.27 9.71 2.60
N VAL A 117 -7.07 8.56 3.24
CA VAL A 117 -5.84 8.22 3.99
C VAL A 117 -4.93 7.40 3.08
N ARG A 118 -3.77 7.95 2.71
CA ARG A 118 -2.87 7.33 1.74
C ARG A 118 -1.40 7.63 2.01
N ALA A 119 -0.51 6.77 1.53
CA ALA A 119 0.92 7.05 1.57
C ALA A 119 1.31 8.19 0.62
N GLN A 120 2.44 8.85 0.91
CA GLN A 120 3.07 9.81 0.01
C GLN A 120 3.88 9.05 -1.06
N ASP A 121 3.19 8.54 -2.07
CA ASP A 121 3.79 7.66 -3.09
C ASP A 121 4.89 8.33 -3.92
N LEU A 122 4.75 9.61 -4.27
CA LEU A 122 5.83 10.37 -4.93
C LEU A 122 7.08 10.45 -4.06
N MET A 123 6.90 10.70 -2.75
CA MET A 123 8.00 10.72 -1.79
C MET A 123 8.65 9.33 -1.65
N ALA A 124 7.86 8.27 -1.63
CA ALA A 124 8.39 6.90 -1.57
C ALA A 124 9.33 6.61 -2.74
N GLY A 125 8.94 6.97 -3.95
CA GLY A 125 9.80 6.87 -5.14
C GLY A 125 11.04 7.74 -5.05
N SER A 126 10.90 8.99 -4.57
CA SER A 126 12.04 9.92 -4.42
C SER A 126 13.04 9.43 -3.39
N LEU A 127 12.59 8.89 -2.25
CA LEU A 127 13.46 8.28 -1.23
C LEU A 127 14.27 7.11 -1.80
N ALA A 128 13.63 6.24 -2.57
CA ALA A 128 14.32 5.13 -3.22
C ALA A 128 15.38 5.62 -4.22
N ALA A 129 15.07 6.66 -5.00
CA ALA A 129 16.01 7.26 -5.94
C ALA A 129 17.20 7.92 -5.23
N GLU A 130 16.95 8.62 -4.12
CA GLU A 130 18.01 9.25 -3.32
C GLU A 130 18.97 8.21 -2.74
N LEU A 131 18.44 7.11 -2.20
CA LEU A 131 19.27 6.00 -1.71
C LEU A 131 20.10 5.38 -2.83
N ILE A 132 19.50 5.10 -3.99
CA ILE A 132 20.20 4.56 -5.16
C ILE A 132 21.28 5.52 -5.62
N SER A 133 20.97 6.81 -5.70
CA SER A 133 21.96 7.87 -6.00
C SER A 133 23.19 7.80 -5.08
N GLY A 134 22.95 7.71 -3.78
CA GLY A 134 24.01 7.57 -2.76
C GLY A 134 24.82 6.29 -2.89
N PHE A 135 24.17 5.16 -3.13
CA PHE A 135 24.83 3.86 -3.21
C PHE A 135 25.64 3.65 -4.50
N THR A 136 25.24 4.28 -5.62
CA THR A 136 25.84 4.07 -6.93
C THR A 136 26.74 5.21 -7.38
N GLY A 137 26.74 6.34 -6.65
CA GLY A 137 27.41 7.56 -7.06
C GLY A 137 26.84 8.15 -8.35
N ASN A 138 25.55 7.98 -8.63
CA ASN A 138 24.84 8.44 -9.82
C ASN A 138 25.39 7.89 -11.15
N ARG A 139 25.79 6.63 -11.17
CA ARG A 139 26.37 5.99 -12.36
C ARG A 139 25.67 4.67 -12.67
N GLY A 140 25.64 4.33 -13.96
CA GLY A 140 25.07 3.10 -14.48
C GLY A 140 23.57 3.23 -14.79
N LYS A 141 22.86 2.09 -14.82
CA LYS A 141 21.43 2.03 -15.11
C LYS A 141 20.66 1.60 -13.87
N ALA A 142 19.56 2.29 -13.61
CA ALA A 142 18.61 1.92 -12.56
C ALA A 142 17.31 1.41 -13.19
N LEU A 143 16.89 0.21 -12.81
CA LEU A 143 15.59 -0.31 -13.17
C LEU A 143 14.57 0.15 -12.14
N VAL A 144 13.44 0.70 -12.57
CA VAL A 144 12.28 0.94 -11.72
C VAL A 144 11.20 -0.06 -12.09
N VAL A 145 10.98 -1.05 -11.22
CA VAL A 145 10.02 -2.13 -11.41
C VAL A 145 8.71 -1.71 -10.75
N SER A 146 7.78 -1.24 -11.56
CA SER A 146 6.44 -0.83 -11.13
C SER A 146 5.43 -1.96 -11.28
N GLY A 147 4.30 -1.82 -10.60
CA GLY A 147 3.12 -2.65 -10.84
C GLY A 147 2.32 -2.17 -12.05
N ASP A 148 1.01 -2.43 -12.03
CA ASP A 148 0.12 -1.97 -13.10
C ASP A 148 0.08 -0.44 -13.14
N ILE A 149 0.36 0.13 -14.30
CA ILE A 149 0.37 1.57 -14.56
C ILE A 149 -1.01 2.22 -14.32
N MET A 150 -2.09 1.45 -14.45
CA MET A 150 -3.46 1.92 -14.18
C MET A 150 -3.74 2.08 -12.68
N VAL A 151 -2.87 1.58 -11.82
CA VAL A 151 -2.95 1.78 -10.37
C VAL A 151 -2.17 3.04 -10.00
N SER A 152 -2.88 4.08 -9.58
CA SER A 152 -2.30 5.42 -9.33
C SER A 152 -1.11 5.40 -8.36
N THR A 153 -1.17 4.59 -7.30
CA THR A 153 -0.07 4.45 -6.33
C THR A 153 1.19 3.88 -6.98
N HIS A 154 1.07 2.91 -7.88
CA HIS A 154 2.20 2.33 -8.61
C HIS A 154 2.83 3.36 -9.56
N TYR A 155 1.97 4.07 -10.31
CA TYR A 155 2.40 5.14 -11.21
C TYR A 155 3.13 6.26 -10.46
N MET A 156 2.57 6.73 -9.33
CA MET A 156 3.16 7.81 -8.54
C MET A 156 4.51 7.43 -7.91
N ASN A 157 4.66 6.19 -7.44
CA ASN A 157 5.95 5.68 -6.96
C ASN A 157 7.03 5.74 -8.05
N ALA A 158 6.73 5.19 -9.24
CA ALA A 158 7.67 5.21 -10.36
C ALA A 158 7.97 6.66 -10.81
N THR A 159 6.95 7.52 -10.85
CA THR A 159 7.09 8.94 -11.21
C THR A 159 7.99 9.68 -10.22
N GLY A 160 7.83 9.46 -8.92
CA GLY A 160 8.68 10.09 -7.90
C GLY A 160 10.15 9.70 -8.06
N PHE A 161 10.42 8.44 -8.39
CA PHE A 161 11.76 7.94 -8.69
C PHE A 161 12.38 8.64 -9.91
N GLU A 162 11.64 8.70 -11.02
CA GLU A 162 12.11 9.34 -12.26
C GLU A 162 12.37 10.84 -12.06
N GLN A 163 11.43 11.55 -11.41
CA GLN A 163 11.54 12.98 -11.18
C GLN A 163 12.78 13.37 -10.37
N TYR A 164 13.20 12.50 -9.43
CA TYR A 164 14.43 12.73 -8.68
C TYR A 164 15.64 12.79 -9.61
N PHE A 165 15.82 11.81 -10.50
CA PHE A 165 16.94 11.80 -11.43
C PHE A 165 16.82 12.86 -12.54
N ALA A 166 15.62 13.17 -13.00
CA ALA A 166 15.40 14.23 -13.98
C ALA A 166 15.75 15.63 -13.44
N LYS A 167 15.56 15.88 -12.14
CA LYS A 167 15.89 17.16 -11.50
C LYS A 167 17.35 17.25 -11.04
N SER A 168 17.99 16.12 -10.82
CA SER A 168 19.40 16.05 -10.41
C SER A 168 20.30 16.10 -11.64
N ARG A 169 21.57 16.53 -11.46
CA ARG A 169 22.61 16.40 -12.51
C ARG A 169 23.14 14.97 -12.61
N SER A 170 22.26 13.98 -12.48
CA SER A 170 22.59 12.57 -12.50
C SER A 170 22.97 12.10 -13.91
N ARG A 171 23.89 11.14 -13.97
CA ARG A 171 24.20 10.37 -15.19
C ARG A 171 23.54 8.98 -15.16
N MET A 172 22.63 8.75 -14.20
CA MET A 172 21.88 7.52 -14.09
C MET A 172 20.86 7.44 -15.22
N GLU A 173 20.92 6.37 -16.00
CA GLU A 173 19.85 6.01 -16.92
C GLU A 173 18.76 5.28 -16.16
N VAL A 174 17.50 5.74 -16.29
CA VAL A 174 16.35 5.11 -15.63
C VAL A 174 15.53 4.33 -16.65
N ILE A 175 15.40 3.02 -16.43
CA ILE A 175 14.64 2.10 -17.27
C ILE A 175 13.41 1.63 -16.49
N LYS A 176 12.22 1.76 -17.09
CA LYS A 176 10.95 1.33 -16.47
C LYS A 176 10.54 -0.04 -16.93
N ILE A 177 10.15 -0.87 -15.96
CA ILE A 177 9.55 -2.18 -16.17
C ILE A 177 8.19 -2.19 -15.49
N TYR A 178 7.13 -2.51 -16.24
CA TYR A 178 5.78 -2.61 -15.74
C TYR A 178 5.34 -4.06 -15.63
N ASN A 179 5.04 -4.51 -14.41
CA ASN A 179 4.57 -5.87 -14.15
C ASN A 179 3.08 -5.87 -13.79
N ARG A 180 2.26 -6.53 -14.61
CA ARG A 180 0.83 -6.70 -14.39
C ARG A 180 0.49 -7.92 -13.52
N LYS A 181 1.24 -8.15 -12.43
CA LYS A 181 1.03 -9.27 -11.50
C LYS A 181 1.44 -10.65 -12.04
N GLU A 182 2.51 -10.71 -12.82
CA GLU A 182 3.10 -11.95 -13.34
C GLU A 182 4.51 -12.15 -12.75
N PRO A 183 4.65 -12.62 -11.49
CA PRO A 183 5.94 -12.69 -10.80
C PRO A 183 6.97 -13.56 -11.52
N GLU A 184 6.55 -14.69 -12.10
CA GLU A 184 7.43 -15.62 -12.82
C GLU A 184 7.98 -14.98 -14.09
N ARG A 185 7.15 -14.27 -14.84
CA ARG A 185 7.58 -13.56 -16.04
C ARG A 185 8.55 -12.44 -15.72
N LEU A 186 8.23 -11.66 -14.68
CA LEU A 186 9.12 -10.60 -14.19
C LEU A 186 10.49 -11.16 -13.79
N TYR A 187 10.51 -12.27 -13.08
CA TYR A 187 11.76 -12.93 -12.69
C TYR A 187 12.60 -13.32 -13.90
N ILE A 188 12.00 -13.94 -14.93
CA ILE A 188 12.72 -14.36 -16.15
C ILE A 188 13.29 -13.15 -16.88
N GLU A 189 12.46 -12.11 -17.10
CA GLU A 189 12.89 -10.88 -17.77
C GLU A 189 14.05 -10.20 -17.05
N LEU A 190 13.97 -10.06 -15.74
CA LEU A 190 15.03 -9.46 -14.94
C LEU A 190 16.30 -10.28 -14.93
N LEU A 191 16.19 -11.60 -14.86
CA LEU A 191 17.36 -12.49 -14.90
C LEU A 191 18.12 -12.37 -16.21
N GLU A 192 17.42 -12.29 -17.35
CA GLU A 192 17.99 -12.08 -18.67
C GLU A 192 18.67 -10.71 -18.78
N LEU A 193 18.01 -9.65 -18.35
CA LEU A 193 18.56 -8.30 -18.32
C LEU A 193 19.82 -8.20 -17.47
N LEU A 194 19.80 -8.75 -16.25
CA LEU A 194 20.93 -8.71 -15.33
C LEU A 194 22.14 -9.48 -15.83
N ARG A 195 21.95 -10.54 -16.64
CA ARG A 195 23.02 -11.30 -17.27
C ARG A 195 23.60 -10.64 -18.51
N SER A 196 22.75 -9.96 -19.29
CA SER A 196 23.14 -9.35 -20.56
C SER A 196 23.68 -7.92 -20.42
N ASP A 197 23.24 -7.15 -19.40
CA ASP A 197 23.64 -5.76 -19.22
C ASP A 197 24.39 -5.54 -17.89
N PRO A 198 25.74 -5.47 -17.94
CA PRO A 198 26.56 -5.23 -16.74
C PRO A 198 26.43 -3.79 -16.20
N GLU A 199 25.89 -2.84 -16.95
CA GLU A 199 25.72 -1.46 -16.53
C GLU A 199 24.55 -1.27 -15.57
N ILE A 200 23.65 -2.27 -15.43
CA ILE A 200 22.59 -2.24 -14.42
C ILE A 200 23.23 -2.26 -13.04
N SER A 201 23.13 -1.14 -12.33
CA SER A 201 23.75 -0.92 -11.02
C SER A 201 22.75 -0.87 -9.88
N ALA A 202 21.47 -0.67 -10.17
CA ALA A 202 20.42 -0.58 -9.16
C ALA A 202 19.04 -1.02 -9.66
N ILE A 203 18.18 -1.44 -8.72
CA ILE A 203 16.78 -1.77 -8.96
C ILE A 203 15.93 -1.18 -7.81
N TYR A 204 14.85 -0.48 -8.14
CA TYR A 204 13.78 -0.14 -7.22
C TYR A 204 12.53 -0.95 -7.53
N SER A 205 12.06 -1.75 -6.58
CA SER A 205 10.78 -2.43 -6.64
C SER A 205 9.70 -1.57 -5.98
N CYS A 206 8.78 -1.00 -6.77
CA CYS A 206 7.75 -0.08 -6.28
C CYS A 206 6.63 -0.75 -5.46
N THR A 207 6.55 -2.09 -5.51
CA THR A 207 5.46 -2.83 -4.86
C THR A 207 5.99 -4.01 -4.04
N ALA A 208 5.28 -4.35 -2.96
CA ALA A 208 5.57 -5.52 -2.16
C ALA A 208 5.63 -6.80 -3.02
N THR A 209 4.67 -6.98 -3.92
CA THR A 209 4.54 -8.16 -4.79
C THR A 209 5.73 -8.38 -5.71
N ASN A 210 6.36 -7.29 -6.20
CA ASN A 210 7.49 -7.39 -7.12
C ASN A 210 8.83 -7.57 -6.39
N THR A 211 8.89 -7.30 -5.09
CA THR A 211 10.14 -7.38 -4.32
C THR A 211 10.75 -8.79 -4.30
N PRO A 212 10.01 -9.89 -4.03
CA PRO A 212 10.60 -11.23 -4.04
C PRO A 212 11.16 -11.66 -5.39
N PRO A 213 10.44 -11.56 -6.54
CA PRO A 213 11.01 -11.95 -7.84
C PRO A 213 12.20 -11.08 -8.26
N VAL A 214 12.23 -9.79 -7.90
CA VAL A 214 13.40 -8.93 -8.12
C VAL A 214 14.60 -9.45 -7.35
N CYS A 215 14.45 -9.71 -6.06
CA CYS A 215 15.55 -10.23 -5.21
C CYS A 215 16.06 -11.58 -5.72
N LYS A 216 15.16 -12.48 -6.10
CA LYS A 216 15.51 -13.78 -6.65
C LYS A 216 16.31 -13.65 -7.95
N ALA A 217 15.89 -12.79 -8.88
CA ALA A 217 16.61 -12.57 -10.14
C ALA A 217 18.02 -12.04 -9.89
N VAL A 218 18.19 -11.11 -8.94
CA VAL A 218 19.51 -10.56 -8.58
C VAL A 218 20.42 -11.62 -7.97
N GLN A 219 19.89 -12.51 -7.12
CA GLN A 219 20.65 -13.63 -6.54
C GLN A 219 21.07 -14.64 -7.61
N ASP A 220 20.13 -15.09 -8.46
CA ASP A 220 20.37 -16.10 -9.48
C ASP A 220 21.24 -15.59 -10.65
N ALA A 221 21.32 -14.27 -10.83
CA ALA A 221 22.29 -13.62 -11.72
C ALA A 221 23.70 -13.49 -11.11
N GLY A 222 23.89 -13.84 -9.83
CA GLY A 222 25.14 -13.64 -9.11
C GLY A 222 25.50 -12.18 -8.86
N ARG A 223 24.49 -11.27 -8.87
CA ARG A 223 24.68 -9.82 -8.78
C ARG A 223 24.33 -9.26 -7.38
N ALA A 224 24.03 -10.12 -6.40
CA ALA A 224 23.75 -9.68 -5.04
C ALA A 224 24.92 -8.87 -4.44
N GLY A 225 24.62 -7.72 -3.85
CA GLY A 225 25.60 -6.77 -3.32
C GLY A 225 26.27 -5.86 -4.35
N THR A 226 26.36 -6.24 -5.63
CA THR A 226 26.84 -5.37 -6.71
C THR A 226 25.71 -4.51 -7.28
N VAL A 227 24.56 -5.10 -7.58
CA VAL A 227 23.33 -4.37 -7.89
C VAL A 227 22.66 -3.94 -6.59
N LYS A 228 22.38 -2.66 -6.45
CA LYS A 228 21.72 -2.08 -5.26
C LYS A 228 20.23 -2.22 -5.39
N VAL A 229 19.58 -2.97 -4.51
CA VAL A 229 18.14 -3.23 -4.58
C VAL A 229 17.42 -2.54 -3.42
N ILE A 230 16.43 -1.72 -3.77
CA ILE A 230 15.50 -1.11 -2.81
C ILE A 230 14.16 -1.79 -3.00
N GLY A 231 13.62 -2.37 -1.93
CA GLY A 231 12.30 -3.02 -1.92
C GLY A 231 11.19 -2.10 -1.42
N SER A 232 9.96 -2.57 -1.52
CA SER A 232 8.77 -1.91 -0.95
C SER A 232 8.09 -2.82 0.06
N ASP A 233 7.70 -2.20 1.17
CA ASP A 233 6.94 -2.73 2.28
C ASP A 233 7.64 -3.86 3.07
N LEU A 234 7.27 -3.99 4.34
CA LEU A 234 7.87 -4.93 5.28
C LEU A 234 6.98 -6.16 5.43
N PHE A 235 7.52 -7.31 5.10
CA PHE A 235 6.92 -8.64 5.25
C PHE A 235 8.04 -9.67 5.38
N GLN A 236 7.71 -10.92 5.69
CA GLN A 236 8.70 -11.94 6.05
C GLN A 236 9.83 -12.05 5.02
N GLU A 237 9.50 -12.22 3.73
CA GLU A 237 10.50 -12.39 2.67
C GLU A 237 11.36 -11.13 2.47
N SER A 238 10.77 -9.92 2.53
CA SER A 238 11.54 -8.67 2.38
C SER A 238 12.49 -8.46 3.57
N ARG A 239 12.05 -8.84 4.78
CA ARG A 239 12.89 -8.85 5.99
C ARG A 239 14.10 -9.76 5.82
N GLU A 240 13.87 -10.99 5.38
CA GLU A 240 14.94 -11.98 5.16
C GLU A 240 15.93 -11.48 4.10
N MET A 241 15.45 -10.92 2.99
CA MET A 241 16.31 -10.37 1.92
C MET A 241 17.09 -9.14 2.40
N LEU A 242 16.55 -8.31 3.28
CA LEU A 242 17.27 -7.19 3.91
C LEU A 242 18.38 -7.71 4.80
N LEU A 243 18.11 -8.68 5.68
CA LEU A 243 19.09 -9.27 6.57
C LEU A 243 20.21 -10.02 5.80
N ALA A 244 19.85 -10.72 4.73
CA ALA A 244 20.80 -11.38 3.82
C ALA A 244 21.65 -10.38 3.00
N GLY A 245 21.28 -9.10 2.94
CA GLY A 245 22.01 -8.07 2.19
C GLY A 245 21.71 -8.04 0.70
N VAL A 246 20.68 -8.76 0.25
CA VAL A 246 20.15 -8.67 -1.12
C VAL A 246 19.44 -7.34 -1.31
N LEU A 247 18.57 -6.96 -0.36
CA LEU A 247 18.04 -5.60 -0.23
C LEU A 247 19.01 -4.72 0.55
N GLN A 248 19.24 -3.52 0.11
CA GLN A 248 19.98 -2.49 0.82
C GLN A 248 19.08 -1.67 1.74
N ALA A 249 17.82 -1.50 1.34
CA ALA A 249 16.79 -0.82 2.12
C ALA A 249 15.39 -1.25 1.68
N ILE A 250 14.39 -0.95 2.50
CA ILE A 250 12.97 -1.09 2.20
C ILE A 250 12.31 0.28 2.36
N ILE A 251 11.50 0.69 1.40
CA ILE A 251 10.59 1.83 1.55
C ILE A 251 9.29 1.31 2.16
N TYR A 252 9.06 1.62 3.42
CA TYR A 252 7.92 1.14 4.19
C TYR A 252 6.83 2.21 4.27
N LYS A 253 5.68 1.93 3.69
CA LYS A 253 4.53 2.84 3.55
C LYS A 253 3.54 2.74 4.71
N LYS A 254 3.85 1.96 5.74
CA LYS A 254 3.08 1.80 6.98
C LYS A 254 1.59 1.45 6.74
N PRO A 255 1.28 0.34 6.06
CA PRO A 255 -0.10 -0.02 5.71
C PRO A 255 -1.02 -0.18 6.93
N PHE A 256 -0.51 -0.57 8.10
CA PHE A 256 -1.25 -0.56 9.35
C PHE A 256 -1.91 0.80 9.63
N GLN A 257 -1.17 1.89 9.44
CA GLN A 257 -1.69 3.23 9.69
C GLN A 257 -2.81 3.62 8.71
N LEU A 258 -2.84 3.05 7.51
CA LEU A 258 -3.92 3.29 6.54
C LEU A 258 -5.26 2.79 7.07
N GLY A 259 -5.29 1.57 7.57
CA GLY A 259 -6.50 0.98 8.19
C GLY A 259 -6.90 1.72 9.47
N TYR A 260 -5.96 1.89 10.39
CA TYR A 260 -6.21 2.55 11.67
C TYR A 260 -6.70 3.99 11.52
N LEU A 261 -5.99 4.83 10.75
CA LEU A 261 -6.34 6.24 10.57
C LEU A 261 -7.58 6.43 9.70
N GLY A 262 -7.86 5.52 8.75
CA GLY A 262 -9.10 5.51 8.00
C GLY A 262 -10.31 5.37 8.93
N CYS A 263 -10.26 4.39 9.84
CA CYS A 263 -11.28 4.20 10.87
C CYS A 263 -11.38 5.39 11.81
N LYS A 264 -10.24 5.92 12.28
CA LYS A 264 -10.20 7.07 13.18
C LYS A 264 -10.75 8.34 12.56
N ALA A 265 -10.49 8.59 11.29
CA ALA A 265 -11.04 9.76 10.58
C ALA A 265 -12.57 9.71 10.50
N LEU A 266 -13.11 8.53 10.14
CA LEU A 266 -14.57 8.36 10.09
C LEU A 266 -15.21 8.43 11.48
N PHE A 267 -14.60 7.81 12.47
CA PHE A 267 -15.02 7.90 13.88
C PHE A 267 -15.08 9.33 14.39
N ASN A 268 -14.04 10.12 14.18
CA ASN A 268 -13.99 11.50 14.63
C ASN A 268 -15.13 12.32 14.02
N PHE A 269 -15.44 12.05 12.74
CA PHE A 269 -16.59 12.69 12.09
C PHE A 269 -17.93 12.24 12.69
N LEU A 270 -18.16 10.93 12.81
CA LEU A 270 -19.45 10.38 13.26
C LEU A 270 -19.75 10.65 14.74
N VAL A 271 -18.74 10.57 15.60
CA VAL A 271 -18.91 10.64 17.07
C VAL A 271 -18.64 12.03 17.61
N LYS A 272 -17.59 12.69 17.10
CA LYS A 272 -17.12 13.98 17.62
C LYS A 272 -17.55 15.16 16.76
N ASN A 273 -18.18 14.90 15.60
CA ASN A 273 -18.49 15.92 14.58
C ASN A 273 -17.25 16.72 14.14
N GLU A 274 -16.08 16.06 14.11
CA GLU A 274 -14.82 16.65 13.69
C GLU A 274 -14.54 16.30 12.23
N PHE A 275 -14.50 17.30 11.37
CA PHE A 275 -14.14 17.13 9.96
C PHE A 275 -12.62 16.94 9.80
N PRO A 276 -12.19 16.12 8.85
CA PRO A 276 -10.77 16.06 8.48
C PRO A 276 -10.25 17.45 8.07
N LYS A 277 -9.03 17.79 8.50
CA LYS A 277 -8.42 19.10 8.19
C LYS A 277 -8.05 19.27 6.72
N SER A 278 -8.02 18.19 5.97
CA SER A 278 -7.62 18.12 4.55
C SER A 278 -8.35 16.99 3.85
N ASP A 279 -8.53 17.11 2.55
CA ASP A 279 -9.07 16.05 1.68
C ASP A 279 -8.19 14.80 1.63
N SER A 280 -6.91 14.92 2.02
CA SER A 280 -5.99 13.80 2.11
C SER A 280 -5.22 13.83 3.43
N ILE A 281 -5.18 12.69 4.12
CA ILE A 281 -4.31 12.43 5.26
C ILE A 281 -3.15 11.60 4.73
N PHE A 282 -1.98 12.24 4.64
CA PHE A 282 -0.80 11.60 4.10
C PHE A 282 0.00 10.88 5.19
N ILE A 283 0.40 9.65 4.89
CA ILE A 283 1.33 8.86 5.69
C ILE A 283 2.71 8.97 5.06
N GLU A 284 3.66 9.46 5.84
CA GLU A 284 5.05 9.56 5.42
C GLU A 284 5.68 8.18 5.33
N PRO A 285 6.21 7.78 4.15
CA PRO A 285 6.99 6.56 4.02
C PRO A 285 8.32 6.73 4.75
N ILE A 286 8.84 5.63 5.30
CA ILE A 286 10.15 5.62 5.95
C ILE A 286 11.10 4.64 5.29
N VAL A 287 12.38 4.85 5.50
CA VAL A 287 13.45 3.95 5.05
C VAL A 287 13.77 2.97 6.17
N LEU A 288 13.61 1.68 5.89
CA LEU A 288 14.07 0.61 6.76
C LEU A 288 15.43 0.11 6.30
N LEU A 289 16.34 0.08 7.23
CA LEU A 289 17.68 -0.50 7.13
C LEU A 289 17.82 -1.60 8.18
N LYS A 290 18.87 -2.42 8.10
CA LYS A 290 19.13 -3.44 9.13
C LYS A 290 19.15 -2.87 10.55
N SER A 291 19.66 -1.65 10.71
CA SER A 291 19.86 -1.03 12.03
C SER A 291 18.55 -0.62 12.72
N ASN A 292 17.52 -0.20 11.96
CA ASN A 292 16.24 0.23 12.52
C ASN A 292 15.12 -0.83 12.37
N LEU A 293 15.39 -1.91 11.65
CA LEU A 293 14.45 -3.02 11.45
C LEU A 293 13.85 -3.55 12.77
N PRO A 294 14.62 -3.76 13.87
CA PRO A 294 14.06 -4.31 15.10
C PRO A 294 12.92 -3.50 15.72
N PHE A 295 12.82 -2.18 15.44
CA PHE A 295 11.71 -1.35 15.91
C PHE A 295 10.37 -1.67 15.22
N TYR A 296 10.42 -2.37 14.08
CA TYR A 296 9.27 -2.72 13.25
C TYR A 296 9.01 -4.23 13.19
N GLU A 297 9.80 -5.03 13.90
CA GLU A 297 9.67 -6.49 13.91
C GLU A 297 8.42 -6.96 14.67
N CYS A 298 7.90 -6.16 15.59
CA CYS A 298 6.65 -6.45 16.28
C CYS A 298 5.47 -6.55 15.29
N ASP A 299 5.55 -5.81 14.17
CA ASP A 299 4.54 -5.83 13.12
C ASP A 299 4.54 -7.18 12.37
N ILE A 300 5.71 -7.86 12.29
CA ILE A 300 5.87 -9.18 11.65
C ILE A 300 5.60 -10.34 12.60
N ALA A 301 5.94 -10.20 13.89
CA ALA A 301 5.79 -11.30 14.86
C ALA A 301 4.33 -11.66 15.13
N ALA A 302 3.40 -10.72 14.90
CA ALA A 302 1.97 -11.01 14.88
C ALA A 302 1.56 -11.93 13.71
N ASP A 303 2.44 -12.14 12.72
CA ASP A 303 2.19 -12.93 11.53
C ASP A 303 2.05 -14.42 11.80
N ASN A 304 2.96 -14.95 12.64
CA ASN A 304 3.04 -16.38 12.92
C ASN A 304 1.87 -16.92 13.77
N ALA A 305 1.10 -16.03 14.39
CA ALA A 305 -0.07 -16.41 15.19
C ALA A 305 -1.33 -16.67 14.35
N TYR A 306 -1.39 -16.22 13.10
CA TYR A 306 -2.57 -16.34 12.24
C TYR A 306 -2.48 -17.43 11.17
N GLU A 307 -1.30 -18.00 10.90
CA GLU A 307 -1.15 -19.17 10.00
C GLU A 307 -1.59 -20.48 10.66
N SER A 308 -1.97 -20.45 11.96
CA SER A 308 -2.36 -21.62 12.75
C SER A 308 -3.86 -21.68 13.09
N ILE A 309 -4.71 -20.85 12.46
CA ILE A 309 -6.18 -20.95 12.51
C ILE A 309 -6.70 -21.05 11.08
#